data_3802cba322ea3848a6e940edbae7d173
#
_entry.id   3802cba322ea3848a6e940edbae7d173
#
_cell.length_a   1.000
_cell.length_b   1.000
_cell.length_c   1.000
_cell.angle_alpha   90.00
_cell.angle_beta   90.00
_cell.angle_gamma   90.00
#
_symmetry.space_group_name_H-M   'P 1'
#
loop_
_entity.id
_entity.type
_entity.pdbx_description
1 polymer ?
#
loop_
_entity_poly.entity_id
_entity_poly.type
_entity_poly.pdbx_seq_one_letter_code
_entity_poly.pdbx_strand_id
1 'polypeptide(L)'
;MLRGLRVVVSGIALAAFTLAGAVVASAQEPAKPVLTLDGDAAVITFLIKPDKTADFESVVAKLKEALGKSDKAERKSQLAGLKFFKSPQQVNNSAVYVLMVDPVVKDQEYDITRLIAEVFPVEVQEVFLKYKDSFAGRAITILNKVP
;
A
#
# COMPACT_ATOMS: atom_id res chain seq x y z
N MET A 1 83.95 19.08 32.84
CA MET A 1 82.92 18.22 33.45
C MET A 1 81.54 18.71 33.07
N LEU A 2 80.93 18.19 32.01
CA LEU A 2 79.54 18.43 31.73
C LEU A 2 78.93 17.19 31.05
N ARG A 3 78.09 16.52 31.83
CA ARG A 3 77.39 15.29 31.41
C ARG A 3 76.28 15.62 30.47
N GLY A 4 76.36 15.01 29.32
CA GLY A 4 75.30 15.13 28.25
C GLY A 4 73.99 14.51 28.69
N LEU A 5 72.90 15.29 28.58
CA LEU A 5 71.53 14.82 28.73
C LEU A 5 71.02 14.34 27.35
N ARG A 6 70.82 13.06 27.23
CA ARG A 6 70.18 12.44 26.03
C ARG A 6 68.67 12.58 26.18
N VAL A 7 68.07 13.41 25.35
CA VAL A 7 66.64 13.46 25.17
C VAL A 7 66.23 12.37 24.22
N VAL A 8 65.47 11.39 24.75
CA VAL A 8 64.83 10.37 23.95
C VAL A 8 63.46 10.93 23.57
N VAL A 9 63.31 11.22 22.28
CA VAL A 9 62.00 11.61 21.72
C VAL A 9 61.28 10.32 21.39
N SER A 10 60.30 9.96 22.25
CA SER A 10 59.39 8.87 21.96
C SER A 10 58.31 9.34 21.01
N GLY A 11 58.34 8.82 19.78
CA GLY A 11 57.29 9.05 18.79
C GLY A 11 55.99 8.35 19.21
N ILE A 12 54.95 9.12 19.39
CA ILE A 12 53.59 8.60 19.58
C ILE A 12 53.02 8.37 18.17
N ALA A 13 52.91 7.11 17.82
CA ALA A 13 52.17 6.71 16.62
C ALA A 13 50.67 6.82 16.91
N LEU A 14 50.02 7.82 16.31
CA LEU A 14 48.57 7.98 16.36
C LEU A 14 47.93 7.00 15.35
N ALA A 15 47.48 5.86 15.87
CA ALA A 15 46.68 4.93 15.08
C ALA A 15 45.26 5.50 14.90
N ALA A 16 44.97 6.06 13.74
CA ALA A 16 43.61 6.43 13.34
C ALA A 16 42.77 5.18 13.11
N PHE A 17 41.95 4.83 14.09
CA PHE A 17 40.91 3.81 13.95
C PHE A 17 39.76 4.41 13.15
N THR A 18 39.73 4.17 11.86
CA THR A 18 38.52 4.43 11.04
C THR A 18 37.49 3.35 11.34
N LEU A 19 36.53 3.69 12.22
CA LEU A 19 35.31 2.90 12.37
C LEU A 19 34.50 3.06 11.07
N ALA A 20 34.64 2.10 10.17
CA ALA A 20 33.70 1.92 9.07
C ALA A 20 32.39 1.41 9.70
N GLY A 21 31.49 2.33 10.02
CA GLY A 21 30.13 2.00 10.41
C GLY A 21 29.43 1.33 9.22
N ALA A 22 29.32 0.00 9.24
CA ALA A 22 28.43 -0.71 8.36
C ALA A 22 27.01 -0.29 8.70
N VAL A 23 26.42 0.59 7.88
CA VAL A 23 24.99 0.87 7.91
C VAL A 23 24.32 -0.42 7.43
N VAL A 24 23.90 -1.26 8.37
CA VAL A 24 23.03 -2.38 8.08
C VAL A 24 21.70 -1.74 7.68
N ALA A 25 21.47 -1.60 6.37
CA ALA A 25 20.14 -1.31 5.87
C ALA A 25 19.26 -2.49 6.27
N SER A 26 18.49 -2.31 7.35
CA SER A 26 17.42 -3.23 7.69
C SER A 26 16.45 -3.23 6.51
N ALA A 27 16.52 -4.26 5.67
CA ALA A 27 15.47 -4.54 4.70
C ALA A 27 14.20 -4.77 5.52
N GLN A 28 13.31 -3.77 5.57
CA GLN A 28 11.98 -3.96 6.14
C GLN A 28 11.31 -5.07 5.33
N GLU A 29 10.98 -6.18 6.00
CA GLU A 29 10.13 -7.19 5.42
C GLU A 29 8.88 -6.50 4.84
N PRO A 30 8.48 -6.85 3.60
CA PRO A 30 7.29 -6.28 3.02
C PRO A 30 6.12 -6.54 3.95
N ALA A 31 5.40 -5.47 4.32
CA ALA A 31 4.27 -5.55 5.24
C ALA A 31 3.26 -6.58 4.71
N LYS A 32 2.87 -7.55 5.57
CA LYS A 32 1.89 -8.57 5.21
C LYS A 32 0.59 -7.90 4.74
N PRO A 33 -0.01 -8.38 3.61
CA PRO A 33 -1.30 -7.87 3.15
C PRO A 33 -2.36 -7.97 4.25
N VAL A 34 -3.23 -6.95 4.32
CA VAL A 34 -4.37 -6.90 5.25
C VAL A 34 -5.59 -7.57 4.63
N LEU A 35 -5.76 -7.40 3.33
CA LEU A 35 -6.84 -8.01 2.57
C LEU A 35 -6.30 -8.74 1.36
N THR A 36 -6.35 -10.07 1.39
CA THR A 36 -6.10 -10.94 0.24
C THR A 36 -7.40 -11.55 -0.25
N LEU A 37 -7.44 -11.94 -1.52
CA LEU A 37 -8.56 -12.66 -2.12
C LEU A 37 -8.07 -14.04 -2.57
N ASP A 38 -8.73 -15.10 -2.10
CA ASP A 38 -8.23 -16.47 -2.28
C ASP A 38 -8.87 -17.21 -3.45
N GLY A 39 -9.94 -16.67 -4.07
CA GLY A 39 -10.63 -17.26 -5.22
C GLY A 39 -9.95 -17.05 -6.56
N ASP A 40 -10.58 -17.53 -7.61
CA ASP A 40 -10.20 -17.20 -9.00
C ASP A 40 -10.66 -15.80 -9.39
N ALA A 41 -11.80 -15.38 -8.84
CA ALA A 41 -12.39 -14.06 -8.95
C ALA A 41 -13.04 -13.65 -7.63
N ALA A 42 -13.43 -12.40 -7.50
CA ALA A 42 -14.19 -11.90 -6.36
C ALA A 42 -15.15 -10.79 -6.78
N VAL A 43 -16.23 -10.66 -6.02
CA VAL A 43 -17.18 -9.54 -6.11
C VAL A 43 -17.21 -8.83 -4.78
N ILE A 44 -16.92 -7.54 -4.76
CA ILE A 44 -17.01 -6.71 -3.56
C ILE A 44 -18.15 -5.73 -3.78
N THR A 45 -19.19 -5.84 -2.97
CA THR A 45 -20.33 -4.93 -2.99
C THR A 45 -20.16 -3.87 -1.91
N PHE A 46 -20.26 -2.61 -2.29
CA PHE A 46 -20.21 -1.47 -1.40
C PHE A 46 -21.59 -0.82 -1.34
N LEU A 47 -22.08 -0.61 -0.12
CA LEU A 47 -23.23 0.25 0.15
C LEU A 47 -22.69 1.61 0.57
N ILE A 48 -22.98 2.63 -0.20
CA ILE A 48 -22.44 3.98 -0.02
C ILE A 48 -23.58 4.93 0.33
N LYS A 49 -23.36 5.78 1.33
CA LYS A 49 -24.31 6.83 1.72
C LYS A 49 -24.63 7.72 0.52
N PRO A 50 -25.89 8.13 0.32
CA PRO A 50 -26.31 8.86 -0.89
C PRO A 50 -25.56 10.20 -1.09
N ASP A 51 -25.25 10.88 0.01
CA ASP A 51 -24.51 12.15 0.04
C ASP A 51 -22.99 12.00 -0.08
N LYS A 52 -22.48 10.76 -0.12
CA LYS A 52 -21.04 10.42 -0.17
C LYS A 52 -20.61 9.72 -1.46
N THR A 53 -21.47 9.64 -2.45
CA THR A 53 -21.14 8.96 -3.72
C THR A 53 -19.98 9.62 -4.46
N ALA A 54 -19.91 10.96 -4.48
CA ALA A 54 -18.81 11.69 -5.10
C ALA A 54 -17.47 11.46 -4.37
N ASP A 55 -17.48 11.40 -3.03
CA ASP A 55 -16.30 11.08 -2.24
C ASP A 55 -15.81 9.67 -2.55
N PHE A 56 -16.70 8.68 -2.58
CA PHE A 56 -16.35 7.30 -2.94
C PHE A 56 -15.81 7.19 -4.37
N GLU A 57 -16.44 7.84 -5.33
CA GLU A 57 -15.98 7.83 -6.74
C GLU A 57 -14.59 8.47 -6.88
N SER A 58 -14.28 9.51 -6.08
CA SER A 58 -12.94 10.11 -6.04
C SER A 58 -11.90 9.13 -5.50
N VAL A 59 -12.25 8.33 -4.49
CA VAL A 59 -11.37 7.27 -3.94
C VAL A 59 -11.12 6.19 -4.99
N VAL A 60 -12.14 5.76 -5.73
CA VAL A 60 -11.99 4.79 -6.82
C VAL A 60 -11.08 5.32 -7.92
N ALA A 61 -11.22 6.58 -8.30
CA ALA A 61 -10.34 7.22 -9.28
C ALA A 61 -8.88 7.25 -8.78
N LYS A 62 -8.68 7.59 -7.50
CA LYS A 62 -7.34 7.61 -6.89
C LYS A 62 -6.71 6.22 -6.80
N LEU A 63 -7.50 5.18 -6.52
CA LEU A 63 -7.04 3.79 -6.55
C LEU A 63 -6.54 3.40 -7.95
N LYS A 64 -7.32 3.69 -8.98
CA LYS A 64 -6.92 3.38 -10.36
C LYS A 64 -5.64 4.13 -10.75
N GLU A 65 -5.51 5.39 -10.35
CA GLU A 65 -4.29 6.17 -10.54
C GLU A 65 -3.09 5.55 -9.82
N ALA A 66 -3.25 5.15 -8.56
CA ALA A 66 -2.19 4.52 -7.78
C ALA A 66 -1.71 3.21 -8.41
N LEU A 67 -2.62 2.33 -8.79
CA LEU A 67 -2.28 1.07 -9.44
C LEU A 67 -1.59 1.29 -10.81
N GLY A 68 -2.03 2.29 -11.57
CA GLY A 68 -1.43 2.63 -12.87
C GLY A 68 -0.02 3.24 -12.76
N LYS A 69 0.24 4.01 -11.69
CA LYS A 69 1.54 4.66 -11.43
C LYS A 69 2.52 3.77 -10.66
N SER A 70 2.08 2.66 -10.11
CA SER A 70 2.94 1.75 -9.37
C SER A 70 4.01 1.12 -10.28
N ASP A 71 5.24 1.00 -9.78
CA ASP A 71 6.32 0.30 -10.46
C ASP A 71 6.22 -1.23 -10.34
N LYS A 72 5.32 -1.73 -9.48
CA LYS A 72 5.10 -3.16 -9.27
C LYS A 72 4.23 -3.75 -10.38
N ALA A 73 4.73 -4.82 -11.03
CA ALA A 73 3.99 -5.51 -12.09
C ALA A 73 2.64 -6.07 -11.60
N GLU A 74 2.58 -6.53 -10.35
CA GLU A 74 1.38 -7.07 -9.71
C GLU A 74 0.27 -6.02 -9.62
N ARG A 75 0.61 -4.75 -9.38
CA ARG A 75 -0.37 -3.65 -9.32
C ARG A 75 -1.00 -3.36 -10.67
N LYS A 76 -0.22 -3.46 -11.74
CA LYS A 76 -0.74 -3.34 -13.12
C LYS A 76 -1.65 -4.51 -13.48
N SER A 77 -1.29 -5.72 -13.06
CA SER A 77 -2.15 -6.90 -13.23
C SER A 77 -3.45 -6.78 -12.45
N GLN A 78 -3.39 -6.27 -11.21
CA GLN A 78 -4.59 -5.98 -10.43
C GLN A 78 -5.47 -4.94 -11.13
N LEU A 79 -4.89 -3.85 -11.61
CA LEU A 79 -5.66 -2.81 -12.33
C LEU A 79 -6.41 -3.38 -13.54
N ALA A 80 -5.77 -4.26 -14.29
CA ALA A 80 -6.41 -4.91 -15.45
C ALA A 80 -7.61 -5.80 -15.07
N GLY A 81 -7.56 -6.42 -13.88
CA GLY A 81 -8.64 -7.28 -13.36
C GLY A 81 -9.74 -6.51 -12.62
N LEU A 82 -9.55 -5.24 -12.26
CA LEU A 82 -10.53 -4.45 -11.51
C LEU A 82 -11.55 -3.79 -12.42
N LYS A 83 -12.85 -4.06 -12.16
CA LYS A 83 -13.97 -3.41 -12.86
C LYS A 83 -14.96 -2.89 -11.83
N PHE A 84 -15.15 -1.56 -11.81
CA PHE A 84 -16.13 -0.90 -10.95
C PHE A 84 -17.43 -0.61 -11.71
N PHE A 85 -18.54 -0.92 -11.05
CA PHE A 85 -19.89 -0.68 -11.55
C PHE A 85 -20.68 0.07 -10.50
N LYS A 86 -21.63 0.91 -10.94
CA LYS A 86 -22.64 1.56 -10.10
C LYS A 86 -23.99 1.01 -10.49
N SER A 87 -24.74 0.49 -9.52
CA SER A 87 -26.12 0.06 -9.78
C SER A 87 -27.05 1.27 -9.93
N PRO A 88 -27.99 1.22 -10.87
CA PRO A 88 -29.06 2.21 -10.92
C PRO A 88 -30.06 2.05 -9.76
N GLN A 89 -30.05 0.90 -9.07
CA GLN A 89 -30.92 0.59 -7.93
C GLN A 89 -30.20 0.87 -6.62
N GLN A 90 -30.95 1.36 -5.66
CA GLN A 90 -30.48 1.54 -4.29
C GLN A 90 -30.93 0.37 -3.39
N VAL A 91 -30.17 0.11 -2.35
CA VAL A 91 -30.49 -0.87 -1.31
C VAL A 91 -30.45 -0.16 0.03
N ASN A 92 -31.52 -0.24 0.82
CA ASN A 92 -31.61 0.41 2.13
C ASN A 92 -31.22 1.90 2.11
N ASN A 93 -31.71 2.63 1.12
CA ASN A 93 -31.36 4.05 0.90
C ASN A 93 -29.86 4.31 0.67
N SER A 94 -29.11 3.31 0.25
CA SER A 94 -27.69 3.43 -0.08
C SER A 94 -27.46 3.21 -1.57
N ALA A 95 -26.53 3.94 -2.16
CA ALA A 95 -26.03 3.68 -3.50
C ALA A 95 -25.22 2.39 -3.49
N VAL A 96 -25.38 1.55 -4.49
CA VAL A 96 -24.69 0.27 -4.61
C VAL A 96 -23.61 0.37 -5.66
N TYR A 97 -22.38 0.08 -5.26
CA TYR A 97 -21.23 -0.08 -6.14
C TYR A 97 -20.74 -1.52 -6.06
N VAL A 98 -20.32 -2.04 -7.20
CA VAL A 98 -19.78 -3.40 -7.32
C VAL A 98 -18.40 -3.31 -7.92
N LEU A 99 -17.42 -3.85 -7.20
CA LEU A 99 -16.09 -4.12 -7.72
C LEU A 99 -16.01 -5.59 -8.09
N MET A 100 -15.84 -5.88 -9.35
CA MET A 100 -15.47 -7.19 -9.84
C MET A 100 -13.96 -7.28 -9.96
N VAL A 101 -13.39 -8.32 -9.40
CA VAL A 101 -11.97 -8.67 -9.49
C VAL A 101 -11.86 -9.97 -10.27
N ASP A 102 -11.39 -9.91 -11.51
CA ASP A 102 -11.23 -11.09 -12.38
C ASP A 102 -10.12 -10.84 -13.42
N PRO A 103 -9.02 -11.59 -13.36
CA PRO A 103 -8.65 -12.57 -12.33
C PRO A 103 -8.17 -11.92 -11.01
N VAL A 104 -8.25 -12.69 -9.93
CA VAL A 104 -7.58 -12.33 -8.67
C VAL A 104 -6.08 -12.56 -8.81
N VAL A 105 -5.26 -11.61 -8.37
CA VAL A 105 -3.82 -11.78 -8.22
C VAL A 105 -3.57 -12.27 -6.79
N LYS A 106 -3.18 -13.54 -6.65
CA LYS A 106 -3.01 -14.22 -5.36
C LYS A 106 -1.94 -13.53 -4.50
N ASP A 107 -2.11 -13.62 -3.17
CA ASP A 107 -1.16 -13.14 -2.17
C ASP A 107 -0.86 -11.63 -2.25
N GLN A 108 -1.69 -10.86 -2.97
CA GLN A 108 -1.55 -9.42 -3.11
C GLN A 108 -2.53 -8.65 -2.22
N GLU A 109 -2.14 -7.44 -1.84
CA GLU A 109 -2.98 -6.50 -1.09
C GLU A 109 -4.16 -6.04 -1.94
N TYR A 110 -5.37 -6.06 -1.38
CA TYR A 110 -6.58 -5.51 -1.97
C TYR A 110 -7.26 -4.45 -1.09
N ASP A 111 -6.67 -4.09 0.04
CA ASP A 111 -7.15 -2.93 0.81
C ASP A 111 -6.88 -1.64 0.03
N ILE A 112 -7.96 -0.92 -0.29
CA ILE A 112 -7.92 0.27 -1.15
C ILE A 112 -6.99 1.35 -0.58
N THR A 113 -7.06 1.60 0.72
CA THR A 113 -6.26 2.65 1.35
C THR A 113 -4.78 2.32 1.38
N ARG A 114 -4.43 1.06 1.58
CA ARG A 114 -3.04 0.58 1.53
C ARG A 114 -2.46 0.66 0.12
N LEU A 115 -3.24 0.26 -0.89
CA LEU A 115 -2.83 0.37 -2.29
C LEU A 115 -2.57 1.83 -2.68
N ILE A 116 -3.42 2.76 -2.25
CA ILE A 116 -3.22 4.19 -2.48
C ILE A 116 -1.99 4.71 -1.73
N ALA A 117 -1.79 4.28 -0.47
CA ALA A 117 -0.66 4.71 0.36
C ALA A 117 0.71 4.33 -0.24
N GLU A 118 0.79 3.23 -0.99
CA GLU A 118 2.03 2.81 -1.65
C GLU A 118 2.57 3.87 -2.63
N VAL A 119 1.70 4.63 -3.27
CA VAL A 119 2.07 5.62 -4.29
C VAL A 119 1.86 7.06 -3.79
N PHE A 120 0.85 7.28 -2.95
CA PHE A 120 0.45 8.59 -2.45
C PHE A 120 0.42 8.65 -0.91
N PRO A 121 1.55 8.43 -0.24
CA PRO A 121 1.58 8.35 1.23
C PRO A 121 1.18 9.65 1.93
N VAL A 122 1.37 10.80 1.29
CA VAL A 122 1.00 12.11 1.86
C VAL A 122 -0.52 12.35 1.77
N GLU A 123 -1.17 11.89 0.71
CA GLU A 123 -2.60 12.11 0.45
C GLU A 123 -3.50 11.07 1.13
N VAL A 124 -2.92 9.97 1.60
CA VAL A 124 -3.69 8.80 2.07
C VAL A 124 -4.60 9.11 3.25
N GLN A 125 -4.24 10.06 4.12
CA GLN A 125 -5.07 10.42 5.27
C GLN A 125 -6.41 11.02 4.83
N GLU A 126 -6.42 11.93 3.88
CA GLU A 126 -7.64 12.52 3.33
C GLU A 126 -8.48 11.47 2.60
N VAL A 127 -7.84 10.64 1.79
CA VAL A 127 -8.49 9.55 1.06
C VAL A 127 -9.13 8.56 2.03
N PHE A 128 -8.43 8.19 3.11
CA PHE A 128 -8.95 7.29 4.14
C PHE A 128 -10.21 7.84 4.80
N LEU A 129 -10.24 9.12 5.14
CA LEU A 129 -11.41 9.76 5.75
C LEU A 129 -12.61 9.74 4.79
N LYS A 130 -12.43 10.12 3.52
CA LYS A 130 -13.48 10.05 2.49
C LYS A 130 -14.00 8.62 2.33
N TYR A 131 -13.10 7.64 2.26
CA TYR A 131 -13.43 6.24 2.11
C TYR A 131 -14.24 5.71 3.30
N LYS A 132 -13.74 5.92 4.53
CA LYS A 132 -14.38 5.51 5.76
C LYS A 132 -15.77 6.14 5.94
N ASP A 133 -15.88 7.44 5.69
CA ASP A 133 -17.13 8.17 5.90
C ASP A 133 -18.20 7.86 4.85
N SER A 134 -17.80 7.30 3.70
CA SER A 134 -18.71 6.93 2.62
C SER A 134 -19.53 5.67 2.93
N PHE A 135 -19.02 4.78 3.78
CA PHE A 135 -19.64 3.46 3.96
C PHE A 135 -20.96 3.48 4.71
N ALA A 136 -21.92 2.71 4.17
CA ALA A 136 -23.06 2.15 4.90
C ALA A 136 -22.90 0.63 5.10
N GLY A 137 -22.13 -0.05 4.24
CA GLY A 137 -21.82 -1.47 4.38
C GLY A 137 -20.90 -1.98 3.25
N ARG A 138 -20.37 -3.19 3.44
CA ARG A 138 -19.55 -3.90 2.46
C ARG A 138 -19.73 -5.40 2.60
N ALA A 139 -19.78 -6.11 1.47
CA ALA A 139 -19.74 -7.56 1.41
C ALA A 139 -18.71 -8.02 0.39
N ILE A 140 -18.02 -9.12 0.68
CA ILE A 140 -17.04 -9.74 -0.22
C ILE A 140 -17.53 -11.15 -0.53
N THR A 141 -17.66 -11.48 -1.81
CA THR A 141 -17.99 -12.82 -2.30
C THR A 141 -16.83 -13.34 -3.12
N ILE A 142 -16.25 -14.43 -2.66
CA ILE A 142 -15.19 -15.14 -3.38
C ILE A 142 -15.82 -16.10 -4.38
N LEU A 143 -15.27 -16.13 -5.60
CA LEU A 143 -15.75 -16.95 -6.69
C LEU A 143 -14.64 -17.89 -7.18
N ASN A 144 -15.00 -19.15 -7.40
CA ASN A 144 -14.13 -20.12 -8.03
C ASN A 144 -14.76 -20.56 -9.36
N LYS A 145 -13.94 -20.82 -10.36
CA LYS A 145 -14.41 -21.33 -11.65
C LYS A 145 -15.05 -22.69 -11.46
N VAL A 146 -16.18 -22.89 -12.11
CA VAL A 146 -16.82 -24.20 -12.21
C VAL A 146 -16.11 -24.98 -13.31
N PRO A 147 -15.76 -26.26 -13.08
CA PRO A 147 -15.11 -27.11 -14.09
C PRO A 147 -15.92 -27.24 -15.37
#